data_2d7d49f24d536ac026a573f73b866ef9
#
_entry.id   2d7d49f24d536ac026a573f73b866ef9
#
_cell.length_a   1.000
_cell.length_b   1.000
_cell.length_c   1.000
_cell.angle_alpha   90.00
_cell.angle_beta   90.00
_cell.angle_gamma   90.00
#
_symmetry.space_group_name_H-M   'P 1'
#
loop_
_entity.id
_entity.type
_entity.pdbx_description
1 polymer ?
#
loop_
_entity_poly.entity_id
_entity_poly.type
_entity_poly.pdbx_seq_one_letter_code
_entity_poly.pdbx_strand_id
1 'polypeptide(L)' 'MANPDKKNIFIDNAYEEIKNICINLQEDTDASNLEVKSLLKLLMKEWEEKKEQKSGFGFR' A
#
# COMPACT_ATOMS: atom_id res chain seq x y z
N MET A 1 8.39 -24.56 4.31
CA MET A 1 8.85 -23.61 4.90
C MET A 1 8.70 -22.35 4.23
N ALA A 2 8.35 -21.41 4.91
CA ALA A 2 8.18 -20.16 4.28
C ALA A 2 9.49 -19.66 3.76
N ASN A 3 9.45 -19.17 2.60
CA ASN A 3 10.62 -18.62 2.00
C ASN A 3 10.59 -17.12 2.21
N PRO A 4 11.42 -16.57 3.11
CA PRO A 4 11.40 -15.14 3.35
C PRO A 4 11.65 -14.33 2.09
N ASP A 5 12.46 -14.87 1.20
CA ASP A 5 12.74 -14.16 -0.03
C ASP A 5 11.50 -14.02 -0.89
N LYS A 6 10.66 -15.05 -0.89
CA LYS A 6 9.44 -15.00 -1.66
C LYS A 6 8.52 -13.90 -1.15
N LYS A 7 8.42 -13.78 0.17
CA LYS A 7 7.61 -12.73 0.74
C LYS A 7 8.13 -11.36 0.36
N ASN A 8 9.44 -11.18 0.40
CA ASN A 8 10.03 -9.91 0.04
C ASN A 8 9.79 -9.58 -1.42
N ILE A 9 9.80 -10.59 -2.29
CA ILE A 9 9.54 -10.36 -3.70
C ILE A 9 8.12 -9.84 -3.88
N PHE A 10 7.15 -10.43 -3.19
CA PHE A 10 5.78 -9.97 -3.29
C PHE A 10 5.62 -8.55 -2.76
N ILE A 11 6.30 -8.23 -1.68
CA ILE A 11 6.24 -6.89 -1.12
C ILE A 11 6.85 -5.88 -2.09
N ASP A 12 7.98 -6.24 -2.69
CA ASP A 12 8.60 -5.35 -3.66
C ASP A 12 7.70 -5.12 -4.86
N ASN A 13 7.04 -6.18 -5.34
CA ASN A 13 6.14 -6.04 -6.46
C ASN A 13 4.96 -5.15 -6.11
N ALA A 14 4.41 -5.32 -4.92
CA ALA A 14 3.30 -4.48 -4.47
C ALA A 14 3.74 -3.02 -4.37
N TYR A 15 4.94 -2.80 -3.86
CA TYR A 15 5.46 -1.45 -3.76
C TYR A 15 5.55 -0.80 -5.14
N GLU A 16 6.08 -1.55 -6.12
CA GLU A 16 6.22 -1.01 -7.46
C GLU A 16 4.86 -0.70 -8.08
N GLU A 17 3.89 -1.57 -7.85
CA GLU A 17 2.56 -1.35 -8.39
C GLU A 17 1.93 -0.11 -7.78
N ILE A 18 2.04 0.05 -6.46
CA ILE A 18 1.48 1.21 -5.80
C ILE A 18 2.17 2.48 -6.31
N LYS A 19 3.48 2.41 -6.46
CA LYS A 19 4.24 3.55 -6.97
C LYS A 19 3.78 3.93 -8.37
N ASN A 20 3.60 2.93 -9.23
CA ASN A 20 3.17 3.19 -10.59
C ASN A 20 1.77 3.77 -10.65
N ILE A 21 0.88 3.31 -9.78
CA ILE A 21 -0.46 3.85 -9.73
C ILE A 21 -0.41 5.32 -9.34
N CYS A 22 0.43 5.67 -8.39
CA CYS A 22 0.56 7.05 -7.97
C CYS A 22 1.15 7.91 -9.07
N ILE A 23 2.14 7.38 -9.79
CA ILE A 23 2.73 8.11 -10.90
C ILE A 23 1.70 8.36 -11.99
N ASN A 24 0.91 7.32 -12.31
CA ASN A 24 -0.12 7.48 -13.32
C ASN A 24 -1.16 8.50 -12.89
N LEU A 25 -1.51 8.51 -11.62
CA LEU A 25 -2.45 9.47 -11.10
C LEU A 25 -1.94 10.88 -11.33
N GLN A 26 -0.66 11.11 -11.05
CA GLN A 26 -0.09 12.43 -11.25
C GLN A 26 -0.06 12.81 -12.72
N GLU A 27 0.23 11.87 -13.60
CA GLU A 27 0.27 12.15 -15.01
C GLU A 27 -1.12 12.42 -15.58
N ASP A 28 -2.11 11.68 -15.10
CA ASP A 28 -3.45 11.82 -15.63
C ASP A 28 -4.18 13.03 -15.08
N THR A 29 -3.94 13.38 -13.83
CA THR A 29 -4.71 14.42 -13.17
C THR A 29 -3.88 15.60 -12.70
N ASP A 30 -2.56 15.53 -12.92
CA ASP A 30 -1.66 16.60 -12.49
C ASP A 30 -1.67 16.77 -10.97
N ALA A 31 -1.92 15.68 -10.25
CA ALA A 31 -1.95 15.73 -8.80
C ALA A 31 -0.56 16.04 -8.26
N SER A 32 -0.52 16.83 -7.20
CA SER A 32 0.74 17.22 -6.61
C SER A 32 1.28 16.12 -5.71
N ASN A 33 2.55 16.24 -5.35
CA ASN A 33 3.16 15.30 -4.44
C ASN A 33 2.42 15.28 -3.10
N LEU A 34 1.96 16.43 -2.68
CA LEU A 34 1.23 16.51 -1.42
C LEU A 34 -0.07 15.75 -1.50
N GLU A 35 -0.74 15.81 -2.62
CA GLU A 35 -1.98 15.08 -2.79
C GLU A 35 -1.74 13.57 -2.78
N VAL A 36 -0.66 13.13 -3.40
CA VAL A 36 -0.32 11.71 -3.38
C VAL A 36 0.01 11.27 -1.96
N LYS A 37 0.75 12.10 -1.23
CA LYS A 37 1.08 11.76 0.16
C LYS A 37 -0.18 11.66 1.00
N SER A 38 -1.14 12.53 0.77
CA SER A 38 -2.40 12.49 1.51
C SER A 38 -3.16 11.21 1.22
N LEU A 39 -3.17 10.80 -0.03
CA LEU A 39 -3.81 9.57 -0.42
C LEU A 39 -3.17 8.38 0.30
N LEU A 40 -1.86 8.35 0.31
CA LEU A 40 -1.16 7.24 0.95
C LEU A 40 -1.40 7.22 2.45
N LYS A 41 -1.53 8.38 3.07
CA LYS A 41 -1.86 8.44 4.48
C LYS A 41 -3.23 7.86 4.76
N LEU A 42 -4.19 8.15 3.91
CA LEU A 42 -5.50 7.59 4.06
C LEU A 42 -5.48 6.07 3.96
N LEU A 43 -4.68 5.56 3.03
CA LEU A 43 -4.53 4.12 2.91
C LEU A 43 -3.93 3.52 4.15
N MET A 44 -2.94 4.18 4.72
CA MET A 44 -2.30 3.67 5.91
C MET A 44 -3.29 3.52 7.06
N LYS A 45 -4.25 4.42 7.14
CA LYS A 45 -5.24 4.35 8.18
C LYS A 45 -6.07 3.08 8.11
N GLU A 46 -6.29 2.59 6.91
CA GLU A 46 -7.06 1.36 6.75
C GLU A 46 -6.44 0.23 7.54
N TRP A 47 -5.13 0.11 7.48
CA TRP A 47 -4.47 -0.99 8.15
C TRP A 47 -4.29 -0.74 9.63
N GLU A 48 -4.18 0.49 10.04
CA GLU A 48 -4.10 0.80 11.44
C GLU A 48 -5.38 0.43 12.16
N GLU A 49 -6.51 0.70 11.54
CA GLU A 49 -7.78 0.39 12.14
C GLU A 49 -8.03 -1.11 12.11
N LYS A 50 -7.68 -1.75 11.03
CA LYS A 50 -7.87 -3.18 10.93
C LYS A 50 -7.02 -3.92 11.91
N LYS A 51 -5.88 -3.38 12.22
CA LYS A 51 -5.02 -3.99 13.15
C LYS A 51 -5.70 -4.21 14.49
N GLU A 52 -6.51 -3.32 14.88
CA GLU A 52 -7.20 -3.45 16.11
C GLU A 52 -8.26 -4.50 16.05
N GLN A 53 -8.80 -4.71 14.90
CA GLN A 53 -9.78 -5.72 14.78
C GLN A 53 -9.19 -7.08 14.82
N LYS A 54 -8.12 -7.19 14.56
CA LYS A 54 -7.53 -8.34 14.49
C LYS A 54 -8.05 -9.37 14.78
N SER A 55 -8.32 -9.51 15.01
CA SER A 55 -8.80 -10.37 15.11
C SER A 55 -9.08 -10.88 14.06
N GLY A 56 -8.97 -10.93 13.64
CA GLY A 56 -9.19 -11.30 12.57
C GLY A 56 -8.66 -11.47 11.66
N PHE A 57 -8.69 -11.46 11.54
CA PHE A 57 -8.38 -11.48 10.48
C PHE A 57 -7.70 -11.88 10.11
N GLY A 58 -7.55 -12.06 10.11
CA GLY A 58 -7.08 -12.32 9.63
C GLY A 58 -6.66 -12.68 9.04
N PHE A 59 -6.70 -12.68 8.86
CA PHE A 59 -6.44 -12.89 8.18
C PHE A 59 -6.17 -13.63 8.21
N ARG A 60 -6.51 -13.91 8.36
CA ARG A 60 -6.63 -14.45 8.41
C ARG A 60 -6.62 -14.94 8.31
#